data_e0cf5b20a6c4b45d6ecdb1fa03ee61a2
#
_entry.id   e0cf5b20a6c4b45d6ecdb1fa03ee61a2
#
_cell.length_a   1.000
_cell.length_b   1.000
_cell.length_c   1.000
_cell.angle_alpha   90.00
_cell.angle_beta   90.00
_cell.angle_gamma   90.00
#
_symmetry.space_group_name_H-M   'P 1'
#
loop_
_entity.id
_entity.type
_entity.pdbx_description
1 polymer ?
#
loop_
_entity_poly.entity_id
_entity_poly.type
_entity_poly.pdbx_seq_one_letter_code
_entity_poly.pdbx_strand_id
1 'polypeptide(L)'
;MRRFLTLLLFLALSAVDASAQMVQDASYRIVAHIKSDGTIQDASYRVIGHINPNGTIQDASYRTVGFLKRDGTVEDASYRIVGHIKPDGVIQDSSYRILGHVKTDGTVQDASYRVIGHVKGIPMEWAALYFFFR
;
A
#
# COMPACT_ATOMS: atom_id res chain seq x y z
N MET A 1 -34.28 0.76 22.89
CA MET A 1 -34.07 -0.38 21.98
C MET A 1 -33.55 0.06 20.61
N ARG A 2 -34.11 1.10 20.00
CA ARG A 2 -33.65 1.57 18.68
C ARG A 2 -32.19 2.02 18.70
N ARG A 3 -31.74 2.65 19.78
CA ARG A 3 -30.34 3.09 19.92
C ARG A 3 -29.36 1.92 19.99
N PHE A 4 -29.77 0.81 20.58
CA PHE A 4 -28.97 -0.40 20.66
C PHE A 4 -28.72 -1.00 19.29
N LEU A 5 -29.75 -1.11 18.46
CA LEU A 5 -29.65 -1.64 17.10
C LEU A 5 -28.74 -0.81 16.23
N THR A 6 -28.84 0.52 16.33
CA THR A 6 -27.98 1.43 15.57
C THR A 6 -26.52 1.26 15.96
N LEU A 7 -26.23 1.11 17.24
CA LEU A 7 -24.88 0.90 17.75
C LEU A 7 -24.29 -0.40 17.26
N LEU A 8 -25.06 -1.47 17.27
CA LEU A 8 -24.61 -2.77 16.79
C LEU A 8 -24.28 -2.75 15.30
N LEU A 9 -25.09 -2.07 14.49
CA LEU A 9 -24.84 -1.91 13.06
C LEU A 9 -23.55 -1.15 12.81
N PHE A 10 -23.30 -0.10 13.58
CA PHE A 10 -22.08 0.69 13.46
C PHE A 10 -20.83 -0.15 13.76
N LEU A 11 -20.88 -0.97 14.81
CA LEU A 11 -19.77 -1.85 15.16
C LEU A 11 -19.52 -2.91 14.08
N ALA A 12 -20.57 -3.45 13.49
CA ALA A 12 -20.44 -4.42 12.41
C ALA A 12 -19.75 -3.82 11.19
N LEU A 13 -20.10 -2.57 10.83
CA LEU A 13 -19.47 -1.86 9.72
C LEU A 13 -17.98 -1.60 9.98
N SER A 14 -17.64 -1.21 11.21
CA SER A 14 -16.23 -1.01 11.60
C SER A 14 -15.42 -2.29 11.48
N ALA A 15 -15.99 -3.43 11.89
CA ALA A 15 -15.33 -4.72 11.80
C ALA A 15 -15.10 -5.13 10.33
N VAL A 16 -16.05 -4.86 9.44
CA VAL A 16 -15.90 -5.15 8.01
C VAL A 16 -14.78 -4.29 7.41
N ASP A 17 -14.74 -3.00 7.75
CA ASP A 17 -13.69 -2.09 7.25
C ASP A 17 -12.30 -2.56 7.69
N ALA A 18 -12.17 -3.00 8.94
CA ALA A 18 -10.90 -3.46 9.48
C ALA A 18 -10.37 -4.70 8.76
N SER A 19 -11.25 -5.57 8.24
CA SER A 19 -10.84 -6.81 7.57
C SER A 19 -10.46 -6.62 6.11
N ALA A 20 -10.61 -5.39 5.54
CA ALA A 20 -10.44 -5.14 4.11
C ALA A 20 -9.04 -4.62 3.73
N GLN A 21 -8.13 -4.42 4.70
CA GLN A 21 -6.83 -3.78 4.46
C GLN A 21 -5.72 -4.82 4.35
N MET A 22 -5.67 -5.51 3.24
CA MET A 22 -4.73 -6.61 3.09
C MET A 22 -4.00 -6.56 1.75
N VAL A 23 -2.80 -7.14 1.75
CA VAL A 23 -1.97 -7.38 0.57
C VAL A 23 -1.88 -8.87 0.36
N GLN A 24 -2.16 -9.32 -0.85
CA GLN A 24 -2.13 -10.73 -1.22
C GLN A 24 -1.13 -10.97 -2.36
N ASP A 25 -0.57 -12.17 -2.40
CA ASP A 25 0.26 -12.59 -3.54
C ASP A 25 -0.64 -12.98 -4.73
N ALA A 26 -0.02 -13.46 -5.81
CA ALA A 26 -0.74 -13.85 -7.02
C ALA A 26 -1.73 -15.01 -6.78
N SER A 27 -1.50 -15.81 -5.74
CA SER A 27 -2.37 -16.93 -5.36
C SER A 27 -3.41 -16.54 -4.31
N TYR A 28 -3.57 -15.26 -4.04
CA TYR A 28 -4.50 -14.71 -3.06
C TYR A 28 -4.16 -15.04 -1.60
N ARG A 29 -2.92 -15.48 -1.32
CA ARG A 29 -2.49 -15.64 0.07
C ARG A 29 -2.16 -14.28 0.66
N ILE A 30 -2.58 -14.04 1.89
CA ILE A 30 -2.28 -12.79 2.59
C ILE A 30 -0.79 -12.80 2.93
N VAL A 31 -0.07 -11.77 2.47
CA VAL A 31 1.36 -11.61 2.73
C VAL A 31 1.65 -10.38 3.59
N ALA A 32 0.71 -9.44 3.69
CA ALA A 32 0.91 -8.24 4.49
C ALA A 32 -0.42 -7.56 4.77
N HIS A 33 -0.37 -6.61 5.70
CA HIS A 33 -1.46 -5.69 6.02
C HIS A 33 -0.91 -4.28 6.02
N ILE A 34 -1.64 -3.34 5.42
CA ILE A 34 -1.31 -1.92 5.50
C ILE A 34 -2.52 -1.23 6.12
N LYS A 35 -2.33 -0.74 7.34
CA LYS A 35 -3.40 -0.12 8.11
C LYS A 35 -3.68 1.29 7.58
N SER A 36 -4.85 1.82 7.90
CA SER A 36 -5.23 3.16 7.44
C SER A 36 -4.31 4.26 7.97
N ASP A 37 -3.60 4.02 9.08
CA ASP A 37 -2.62 4.96 9.62
C ASP A 37 -1.24 4.86 8.95
N GLY A 38 -1.10 3.97 7.95
CA GLY A 38 0.15 3.78 7.22
C GLY A 38 1.10 2.74 7.81
N THR A 39 0.72 2.08 8.90
CA THR A 39 1.54 1.00 9.47
C THR A 39 1.50 -0.22 8.56
N ILE A 40 2.67 -0.74 8.20
CA ILE A 40 2.81 -1.93 7.37
C ILE A 40 3.18 -3.10 8.25
N GLN A 41 2.43 -4.18 8.14
CA GLN A 41 2.66 -5.42 8.90
C GLN A 41 2.84 -6.59 7.95
N ASP A 42 3.62 -7.60 8.37
CA ASP A 42 3.71 -8.86 7.63
C ASP A 42 2.48 -9.72 7.88
N ALA A 43 2.46 -10.94 7.32
CA ALA A 43 1.33 -11.86 7.46
C ALA A 43 1.09 -12.26 8.91
N SER A 44 2.10 -12.18 9.77
CA SER A 44 2.01 -12.50 11.20
C SER A 44 1.72 -11.26 12.05
N TYR A 45 1.38 -10.15 11.43
CA TYR A 45 1.05 -8.87 12.09
C TYR A 45 2.25 -8.20 12.76
N ARG A 46 3.48 -8.59 12.42
CA ARG A 46 4.65 -7.87 12.88
C ARG A 46 4.84 -6.60 12.05
N VAL A 47 5.13 -5.49 12.72
CA VAL A 47 5.36 -4.21 12.04
C VAL A 47 6.67 -4.28 11.28
N ILE A 48 6.63 -3.97 9.97
CA ILE A 48 7.80 -3.95 9.11
C ILE A 48 8.09 -2.58 8.53
N GLY A 49 7.21 -1.62 8.72
CA GLY A 49 7.45 -0.26 8.24
C GLY A 49 6.26 0.65 8.44
N HIS A 50 6.45 1.90 8.01
CA HIS A 50 5.42 2.94 8.16
C HIS A 50 5.45 3.87 6.94
N ILE A 51 4.26 4.27 6.49
CA ILE A 51 4.08 5.33 5.50
C ILE A 51 3.36 6.46 6.23
N ASN A 52 4.05 7.57 6.46
CA ASN A 52 3.47 8.68 7.21
C ASN A 52 2.62 9.58 6.30
N PRO A 53 1.66 10.32 6.87
CA PRO A 53 0.81 11.21 6.07
C PRO A 53 1.59 12.28 5.29
N ASN A 54 2.78 12.67 5.78
CA ASN A 54 3.61 13.66 5.10
C ASN A 54 4.46 13.05 3.97
N GLY A 55 4.31 11.74 3.69
CA GLY A 55 5.05 11.06 2.65
C GLY A 55 6.36 10.42 3.07
N THR A 56 6.78 10.58 4.32
CA THR A 56 7.99 9.92 4.83
C THR A 56 7.75 8.42 4.97
N ILE A 57 8.66 7.62 4.43
CA ILE A 57 8.60 6.15 4.53
C ILE A 57 9.67 5.72 5.51
N GLN A 58 9.28 4.90 6.49
CA GLN A 58 10.16 4.46 7.57
C GLN A 58 10.19 2.94 7.66
N ASP A 59 11.30 2.40 8.15
CA ASP A 59 11.41 0.97 8.49
C ASP A 59 10.76 0.69 9.85
N ALA A 60 10.86 -0.55 10.31
CA ALA A 60 10.27 -0.98 11.58
C ALA A 60 10.86 -0.24 12.79
N SER A 61 12.07 0.28 12.67
CA SER A 61 12.75 1.05 13.73
C SER A 61 12.55 2.55 13.59
N TYR A 62 11.63 2.98 12.73
CA TYR A 62 11.32 4.39 12.48
C TYR A 62 12.45 5.17 11.80
N ARG A 63 13.42 4.46 11.19
CA ARG A 63 14.42 5.14 10.37
C ARG A 63 13.82 5.48 9.01
N THR A 64 14.09 6.68 8.52
CA THR A 64 13.61 7.11 7.21
C THR A 64 14.36 6.35 6.12
N VAL A 65 13.61 5.68 5.26
CA VAL A 65 14.17 4.92 4.12
C VAL A 65 13.77 5.52 2.78
N GLY A 66 12.85 6.47 2.76
CA GLY A 66 12.47 7.12 1.52
C GLY A 66 11.33 8.10 1.69
N PHE A 67 10.88 8.64 0.55
CA PHE A 67 9.83 9.66 0.52
C PHE A 67 8.91 9.41 -0.67
N LEU A 68 7.61 9.51 -0.43
CA LEU A 68 6.59 9.58 -1.47
C LEU A 68 6.12 11.03 -1.58
N LYS A 69 6.36 11.66 -2.71
CA LYS A 69 6.00 13.04 -2.94
C LYS A 69 4.59 13.15 -3.51
N ARG A 70 3.99 14.31 -3.39
CA ARG A 70 2.61 14.54 -3.85
C ARG A 70 2.42 14.31 -5.34
N ASP A 71 3.46 14.57 -6.14
CA ASP A 71 3.41 14.36 -7.59
C ASP A 71 3.65 12.91 -8.00
N GLY A 72 3.80 12.00 -7.03
CA GLY A 72 4.05 10.58 -7.29
C GLY A 72 5.50 10.20 -7.42
N THR A 73 6.43 11.15 -7.29
CA THR A 73 7.86 10.84 -7.29
C THR A 73 8.23 10.11 -6.00
N VAL A 74 9.00 9.03 -6.13
CA VAL A 74 9.52 8.26 -5.00
C VAL A 74 11.02 8.51 -4.91
N GLU A 75 11.49 8.85 -3.71
CA GLU A 75 12.90 9.13 -3.45
C GLU A 75 13.42 8.19 -2.36
N ASP A 76 14.72 7.89 -2.40
CA ASP A 76 15.38 7.15 -1.32
C ASP A 76 15.72 8.09 -0.16
N ALA A 77 16.37 7.55 0.89
CA ALA A 77 16.72 8.33 2.08
C ALA A 77 17.72 9.46 1.79
N SER A 78 18.45 9.38 0.66
CA SER A 78 19.39 10.41 0.22
C SER A 78 18.77 11.40 -0.77
N TYR A 79 17.45 11.36 -0.91
CA TYR A 79 16.70 12.25 -1.82
C TYR A 79 16.96 11.99 -3.31
N ARG A 80 17.49 10.81 -3.66
CA ARG A 80 17.62 10.43 -5.07
C ARG A 80 16.30 9.84 -5.54
N ILE A 81 15.91 10.22 -6.75
CA ILE A 81 14.69 9.68 -7.36
C ILE A 81 14.92 8.21 -7.72
N VAL A 82 14.05 7.33 -7.21
CA VAL A 82 14.09 5.90 -7.52
C VAL A 82 12.93 5.47 -8.39
N GLY A 83 11.91 6.31 -8.55
CA GLY A 83 10.81 5.99 -9.44
C GLY A 83 9.66 6.97 -9.37
N HIS A 84 8.60 6.61 -10.10
CA HIS A 84 7.42 7.45 -10.26
C HIS A 84 6.17 6.59 -10.20
N ILE A 85 5.17 7.05 -9.45
CA ILE A 85 3.85 6.45 -9.37
C ILE A 85 2.89 7.40 -10.06
N LYS A 86 2.35 6.99 -11.20
CA LYS A 86 1.47 7.85 -11.97
C LYS A 86 0.01 7.70 -11.52
N PRO A 87 -0.81 8.74 -11.68
CA PRO A 87 -2.20 8.69 -11.23
C PRO A 87 -3.02 7.59 -11.90
N ASP A 88 -2.65 7.16 -13.10
CA ASP A 88 -3.33 6.08 -13.84
C ASP A 88 -2.90 4.67 -13.39
N GLY A 89 -2.04 4.57 -12.39
CA GLY A 89 -1.59 3.29 -11.85
C GLY A 89 -0.34 2.72 -12.53
N VAL A 90 0.27 3.44 -13.46
CA VAL A 90 1.53 3.02 -14.09
C VAL A 90 2.68 3.35 -13.13
N ILE A 91 3.54 2.37 -12.87
CA ILE A 91 4.68 2.51 -11.96
C ILE A 91 5.95 2.47 -12.82
N GLN A 92 6.82 3.45 -12.62
CA GLN A 92 8.04 3.60 -13.43
C GLN A 92 9.27 3.67 -12.53
N ASP A 93 10.42 3.25 -13.06
CA ASP A 93 11.71 3.45 -12.38
C ASP A 93 12.22 4.88 -12.61
N SER A 94 13.43 5.19 -12.13
CA SER A 94 14.01 6.53 -12.23
C SER A 94 14.29 6.96 -13.67
N SER A 95 14.36 6.01 -14.61
CA SER A 95 14.56 6.26 -16.04
C SER A 95 13.25 6.23 -16.82
N TYR A 96 12.12 6.24 -16.12
CA TYR A 96 10.78 6.21 -16.71
C TYR A 96 10.44 4.89 -17.41
N ARG A 97 11.18 3.82 -17.17
CA ARG A 97 10.80 2.50 -17.66
C ARG A 97 9.68 1.94 -16.78
N ILE A 98 8.72 1.28 -17.40
CA ILE A 98 7.56 0.73 -16.70
C ILE A 98 8.02 -0.48 -15.88
N LEU A 99 7.74 -0.43 -14.56
CA LEU A 99 7.96 -1.54 -13.63
C LEU A 99 6.71 -2.41 -13.51
N GLY A 100 5.55 -1.80 -13.63
CA GLY A 100 4.30 -2.51 -13.50
C GLY A 100 3.11 -1.60 -13.40
N HIS A 101 1.99 -2.18 -12.97
CA HIS A 101 0.70 -1.50 -12.93
C HIS A 101 -0.06 -1.87 -11.66
N VAL A 102 -0.72 -0.88 -11.05
CA VAL A 102 -1.70 -1.11 -10.00
C VAL A 102 -3.05 -0.71 -10.57
N LYS A 103 -3.94 -1.67 -10.73
CA LYS A 103 -5.24 -1.44 -11.35
C LYS A 103 -6.25 -0.95 -10.30
N THR A 104 -7.32 -0.32 -10.78
CA THR A 104 -8.34 0.23 -9.90
C THR A 104 -9.08 -0.83 -9.08
N ASP A 105 -9.10 -2.08 -9.57
CA ASP A 105 -9.71 -3.20 -8.86
C ASP A 105 -8.78 -3.83 -7.81
N GLY A 106 -7.57 -3.29 -7.64
CA GLY A 106 -6.60 -3.79 -6.68
C GLY A 106 -5.64 -4.83 -7.22
N THR A 107 -5.76 -5.22 -8.48
CA THR A 107 -4.82 -6.17 -9.13
C THR A 107 -3.50 -5.46 -9.39
N VAL A 108 -2.39 -6.10 -9.02
CA VAL A 108 -1.04 -5.59 -9.24
C VAL A 108 -0.35 -6.47 -10.28
N GLN A 109 0.20 -5.84 -11.32
CA GLN A 109 0.85 -6.53 -12.43
C GLN A 109 2.29 -6.06 -12.58
N ASP A 110 3.15 -6.94 -13.09
CA ASP A 110 4.51 -6.56 -13.47
C ASP A 110 4.52 -5.88 -14.85
N ALA A 111 5.71 -5.55 -15.36
CA ALA A 111 5.87 -4.86 -16.65
C ALA A 111 5.34 -5.68 -17.82
N SER A 112 5.23 -7.00 -17.69
CA SER A 112 4.70 -7.91 -18.71
C SER A 112 3.22 -8.20 -18.54
N TYR A 113 2.54 -7.47 -17.65
CA TYR A 113 1.12 -7.64 -17.34
C TYR A 113 0.80 -8.94 -16.62
N ARG A 114 1.79 -9.62 -16.05
CA ARG A 114 1.53 -10.78 -15.20
C ARG A 114 1.07 -10.32 -13.83
N VAL A 115 0.06 -10.97 -13.29
CA VAL A 115 -0.45 -10.66 -11.95
C VAL A 115 0.58 -11.11 -10.92
N ILE A 116 1.03 -10.17 -10.08
CA ILE A 116 1.98 -10.44 -8.99
C ILE A 116 1.35 -10.28 -7.62
N GLY A 117 0.14 -9.78 -7.55
CA GLY A 117 -0.55 -9.64 -6.29
C GLY A 117 -1.87 -8.91 -6.38
N HIS A 118 -2.49 -8.75 -5.22
CA HIS A 118 -3.78 -8.08 -5.08
C HIS A 118 -3.77 -7.28 -3.79
N VAL A 119 -4.44 -6.12 -3.80
CA VAL A 119 -4.65 -5.34 -2.59
C VAL A 119 -6.13 -5.05 -2.41
N LYS A 120 -6.55 -4.91 -1.15
CA LYS A 120 -7.92 -4.54 -0.77
C LYS A 120 -7.87 -3.44 0.26
N GLY A 121 -8.65 -2.37 0.03
CA GLY A 121 -8.79 -1.28 1.00
C GLY A 121 -7.54 -0.47 1.23
N ILE A 122 -6.61 -0.46 0.27
CA ILE A 122 -5.30 0.18 0.39
C ILE A 122 -5.16 1.20 -0.74
N PRO A 123 -4.69 2.43 -0.44
CA PRO A 123 -4.45 3.41 -1.51
C PRO A 123 -3.47 2.87 -2.56
N MET A 124 -3.70 3.25 -3.80
CA MET A 124 -2.91 2.78 -4.95
C MET A 124 -1.41 3.07 -4.76
N GLU A 125 -1.07 4.25 -4.25
CA GLU A 125 0.33 4.62 -4.05
C GLU A 125 1.02 3.73 -3.01
N TRP A 126 0.30 3.34 -1.96
CA TRP A 126 0.86 2.45 -0.94
C TRP A 126 1.07 1.04 -1.47
N ALA A 127 0.15 0.56 -2.30
CA ALA A 127 0.33 -0.72 -2.99
C ALA A 127 1.57 -0.68 -3.89
N ALA A 128 1.76 0.41 -4.61
CA ALA A 128 2.92 0.60 -5.48
C ALA A 128 4.22 0.62 -4.67
N LEU A 129 4.25 1.31 -3.52
CA LEU A 129 5.42 1.30 -2.65
C LEU A 129 5.75 -0.10 -2.17
N TYR A 130 4.72 -0.85 -1.77
CA TYR A 130 4.92 -2.21 -1.24
C TYR A 130 5.49 -3.14 -2.31
N PHE A 131 4.94 -3.13 -3.51
CA PHE A 131 5.31 -4.10 -4.54
C PHE A 131 6.56 -3.73 -5.32
N PHE A 132 6.88 -2.44 -5.46
CA PHE A 132 7.92 -2.02 -6.41
C PHE A 132 9.08 -1.26 -5.77
N PHE A 133 8.95 -0.77 -4.54
CA PHE A 133 9.96 0.11 -3.95
C PHE A 133 10.43 -0.31 -2.56
N ARG A 134 10.28 -1.57 -2.23
CA ARG A 134 10.81 -2.08 -0.95
C ARG A 134 12.25 -2.53 -1.08
#